data_8a874052dfe6391b543898dd26392428
#
_entry.id   8a874052dfe6391b543898dd26392428
#
_cell.length_a   1.000
_cell.length_b   1.000
_cell.length_c   1.000
_cell.angle_alpha   90.00
_cell.angle_beta   90.00
_cell.angle_gamma   90.00
#
_symmetry.space_group_name_H-M   'P 1'
#
loop_
_entity.id
_entity.type
_entity.pdbx_description
1 polymer ?
#
loop_
_entity_poly.entity_id
_entity_poly.type
_entity_poly.pdbx_seq_one_letter_code
_entity_poly.pdbx_strand_id
1 'polypeptide(L)'
;MPPTLLAILITVFLIGGVILLVFLAILSRYFWLWIQSIMTGANVGLKDLIGMMFRRVDARTIVRSKIMAIAAGLDDPDLTTKALEAHYLSRGNVPQVIRALIAARKSRQINLSFQKAAAIDLAGRDVLDAVQTSVYPKVIDCPPRTSANPFLDAIAKDGIQLKVKARVTVRANLAQLIGGATEETIIARVGQGIVSAIGSADSHKVVLENPDLISKAVLASRLDDQTAFE
;
A
#
# COMPACT_ATOMS: atom_id res chain seq x y z
N MET A 1 -55.17 -21.88 -36.37
CA MET A 1 -53.92 -22.30 -35.66
C MET A 1 -54.32 -23.03 -34.38
N PRO A 2 -53.75 -24.17 -34.06
CA PRO A 2 -54.11 -24.88 -32.84
C PRO A 2 -53.72 -24.01 -31.61
N PRO A 3 -54.55 -23.94 -30.57
CA PRO A 3 -54.34 -23.08 -29.42
C PRO A 3 -52.99 -23.36 -28.71
N THR A 4 -52.43 -24.51 -28.86
CA THR A 4 -51.11 -24.90 -28.36
C THR A 4 -49.95 -24.17 -29.02
N LEU A 5 -50.01 -23.94 -30.35
CA LEU A 5 -49.00 -23.19 -31.10
C LEU A 5 -49.01 -21.72 -30.72
N LEU A 6 -50.17 -21.15 -30.48
CA LEU A 6 -50.31 -19.76 -30.05
C LEU A 6 -49.76 -19.53 -28.65
N ALA A 7 -50.02 -20.49 -27.73
CA ALA A 7 -49.47 -20.44 -26.37
C ALA A 7 -47.92 -20.55 -26.36
N ILE A 8 -47.33 -21.42 -27.18
CA ILE A 8 -45.88 -21.55 -27.33
C ILE A 8 -45.27 -20.29 -27.89
N LEU A 9 -45.89 -19.65 -28.91
CA LEU A 9 -45.40 -18.36 -29.49
C LEU A 9 -45.41 -17.23 -28.45
N ILE A 10 -46.48 -17.11 -27.66
CA ILE A 10 -46.57 -16.11 -26.59
C ILE A 10 -45.52 -16.36 -25.52
N THR A 11 -45.31 -17.58 -25.11
CA THR A 11 -44.28 -17.87 -24.08
C THR A 11 -42.86 -17.61 -24.58
N VAL A 12 -42.52 -17.93 -25.82
CA VAL A 12 -41.22 -17.63 -26.42
C VAL A 12 -41.03 -16.11 -26.57
N PHE A 13 -42.03 -15.36 -26.94
CA PHE A 13 -41.98 -13.91 -27.06
C PHE A 13 -41.81 -13.24 -25.68
N LEU A 14 -42.48 -13.75 -24.64
CA LEU A 14 -42.41 -13.28 -23.30
C LEU A 14 -41.00 -13.52 -22.70
N ILE A 15 -40.46 -14.72 -22.90
CA ILE A 15 -39.10 -15.10 -22.50
C ILE A 15 -38.07 -14.21 -23.22
N GLY A 16 -38.22 -14.03 -24.52
CA GLY A 16 -37.37 -13.14 -25.33
C GLY A 16 -37.40 -11.69 -24.82
N GLY A 17 -38.62 -11.18 -24.49
CA GLY A 17 -38.80 -9.86 -23.91
C GLY A 17 -38.11 -9.67 -22.58
N VAL A 18 -38.20 -10.68 -21.69
CA VAL A 18 -37.50 -10.65 -20.39
C VAL A 18 -35.98 -10.68 -20.58
N ILE A 19 -35.46 -11.52 -21.46
CA ILE A 19 -34.01 -11.57 -21.77
C ILE A 19 -33.54 -10.24 -22.31
N LEU A 20 -34.29 -9.63 -23.22
CA LEU A 20 -33.97 -8.30 -23.78
C LEU A 20 -33.96 -7.21 -22.71
N LEU A 21 -34.94 -7.19 -21.80
CA LEU A 21 -35.00 -6.23 -20.68
C LEU A 21 -33.80 -6.41 -19.73
N VAL A 22 -33.45 -7.62 -19.37
CA VAL A 22 -32.27 -7.90 -18.54
C VAL A 22 -30.99 -7.45 -19.24
N PHE A 23 -30.87 -7.71 -20.54
CA PHE A 23 -29.74 -7.26 -21.35
C PHE A 23 -29.63 -5.74 -21.39
N LEU A 24 -30.75 -5.03 -21.63
CA LEU A 24 -30.79 -3.58 -21.61
C LEU A 24 -30.47 -2.99 -20.24
N ALA A 25 -30.91 -3.60 -19.15
CA ALA A 25 -30.61 -3.17 -17.79
C ALA A 25 -29.10 -3.32 -17.47
N ILE A 26 -28.48 -4.41 -17.90
CA ILE A 26 -27.04 -4.60 -17.77
C ILE A 26 -26.30 -3.57 -18.61
N LEU A 27 -26.71 -3.38 -19.86
CA LEU A 27 -26.08 -2.43 -20.78
C LEU A 27 -26.16 -0.98 -20.27
N SER A 28 -27.32 -0.57 -19.71
CA SER A 28 -27.51 0.79 -19.17
C SER A 28 -26.54 1.08 -18.01
N ARG A 29 -26.26 0.08 -17.16
CA ARG A 29 -25.31 0.21 -16.04
C ARG A 29 -23.88 0.45 -16.52
N TYR A 30 -23.44 -0.27 -17.57
CA TYR A 30 -22.11 -0.09 -18.16
C TYR A 30 -22.02 1.16 -19.03
N PHE A 31 -23.10 1.53 -19.69
CA PHE A 31 -23.20 2.74 -20.48
C PHE A 31 -22.97 4.01 -19.64
N TRP A 32 -23.56 4.06 -18.44
CA TRP A 32 -23.31 5.15 -17.51
C TRP A 32 -21.84 5.28 -17.09
N LEU A 33 -21.18 4.17 -16.81
CA LEU A 33 -19.75 4.16 -16.49
C LEU A 33 -18.90 4.59 -17.68
N TRP A 34 -19.30 4.22 -18.88
CA TRP A 34 -18.62 4.62 -20.11
C TRP A 34 -18.72 6.13 -20.34
N ILE A 35 -19.91 6.73 -20.19
CA ILE A 35 -20.10 8.18 -20.27
C ILE A 35 -19.21 8.89 -19.24
N GLN A 36 -19.20 8.46 -17.99
CA GLN A 36 -18.34 9.05 -16.96
C GLN A 36 -16.86 8.98 -17.36
N SER A 37 -16.42 7.85 -17.93
CA SER A 37 -15.05 7.68 -18.40
C SER A 37 -14.66 8.64 -19.52
N ILE A 38 -15.55 8.87 -20.47
CA ILE A 38 -15.30 9.81 -21.58
C ILE A 38 -15.27 11.24 -21.07
N MET A 39 -16.28 11.65 -20.29
CA MET A 39 -16.38 13.02 -19.78
C MET A 39 -15.19 13.43 -18.90
N THR A 40 -14.55 12.47 -18.24
CA THR A 40 -13.37 12.71 -17.40
C THR A 40 -12.04 12.50 -18.11
N GLY A 41 -12.04 12.16 -19.39
CA GLY A 41 -10.82 11.88 -20.14
C GLY A 41 -10.15 10.55 -19.82
N ALA A 42 -10.82 9.68 -19.06
CA ALA A 42 -10.25 8.37 -18.67
C ALA A 42 -10.16 7.38 -19.84
N ASN A 43 -10.86 7.66 -20.94
CA ASN A 43 -10.80 6.93 -22.22
C ASN A 43 -10.86 5.39 -22.06
N VAL A 44 -11.76 4.90 -21.19
CA VAL A 44 -12.02 3.46 -21.09
C VAL A 44 -13.06 3.09 -22.17
N GLY A 45 -12.67 2.22 -23.10
CA GLY A 45 -13.53 1.79 -24.19
C GLY A 45 -14.71 0.95 -23.71
N LEU A 46 -15.86 1.04 -24.43
CA LEU A 46 -17.02 0.18 -24.14
C LEU A 46 -16.66 -1.31 -24.29
N LYS A 47 -15.78 -1.64 -25.26
CA LYS A 47 -15.26 -2.99 -25.47
C LYS A 47 -14.48 -3.51 -24.26
N ASP A 48 -13.69 -2.63 -23.60
CA ASP A 48 -12.93 -2.98 -22.40
C ASP A 48 -13.88 -3.27 -21.23
N LEU A 49 -14.95 -2.45 -21.07
CA LEU A 49 -15.96 -2.67 -20.03
C LEU A 49 -16.68 -4.01 -20.18
N ILE A 50 -17.06 -4.36 -21.42
CA ILE A 50 -17.67 -5.66 -21.71
C ILE A 50 -16.66 -6.79 -21.46
N GLY A 51 -15.39 -6.60 -21.87
CA GLY A 51 -14.33 -7.56 -21.61
C GLY A 51 -14.08 -7.80 -20.12
N MET A 52 -14.13 -6.75 -19.29
CA MET A 52 -14.02 -6.85 -17.81
C MET A 52 -15.15 -7.70 -17.24
N MET A 53 -16.38 -7.56 -17.76
CA MET A 53 -17.52 -8.38 -17.33
C MET A 53 -17.23 -9.87 -17.52
N PHE A 54 -16.74 -10.26 -18.70
CA PHE A 54 -16.41 -11.66 -18.99
C PHE A 54 -15.24 -12.19 -18.14
N ARG A 55 -14.28 -11.34 -17.79
CA ARG A 55 -13.13 -11.68 -16.93
C ARG A 55 -13.44 -11.59 -15.43
N ARG A 56 -14.70 -11.30 -15.05
CA ARG A 56 -15.12 -11.12 -13.64
C ARG A 56 -14.35 -10.02 -12.90
N VAL A 57 -13.96 -8.98 -13.64
CA VAL A 57 -13.33 -7.78 -13.07
C VAL A 57 -14.42 -6.77 -12.75
N ASP A 58 -14.36 -6.14 -11.57
CA ASP A 58 -15.28 -5.05 -11.24
C ASP A 58 -14.91 -3.78 -12.03
N ALA A 59 -15.60 -3.60 -13.15
CA ALA A 59 -15.42 -2.46 -14.03
C ALA A 59 -15.60 -1.11 -13.30
N ARG A 60 -16.47 -1.06 -12.27
CA ARG A 60 -16.69 0.15 -11.49
C ARG A 60 -15.44 0.56 -10.72
N THR A 61 -14.77 -0.40 -10.08
CA THR A 61 -13.53 -0.17 -9.34
C THR A 61 -12.42 0.31 -10.27
N ILE A 62 -12.25 -0.30 -11.45
CA ILE A 62 -11.22 0.09 -12.41
C ILE A 62 -11.47 1.49 -12.97
N VAL A 63 -12.68 1.74 -13.45
CA VAL A 63 -13.05 3.04 -14.06
C VAL A 63 -12.91 4.17 -13.05
N ARG A 64 -13.44 4.01 -11.85
CA ARG A 64 -13.33 5.03 -10.79
C ARG A 64 -11.89 5.29 -10.37
N SER A 65 -11.07 4.25 -10.26
CA SER A 65 -9.65 4.39 -9.96
C SER A 65 -8.92 5.15 -11.06
N LYS A 66 -9.21 4.84 -12.32
CA LYS A 66 -8.63 5.55 -13.46
C LYS A 66 -9.09 7.01 -13.53
N ILE A 67 -10.38 7.28 -13.30
CA ILE A 67 -10.92 8.64 -13.21
C ILE A 67 -10.20 9.42 -12.09
N MET A 68 -10.04 8.80 -10.92
CA MET A 68 -9.35 9.42 -9.78
C MET A 68 -7.90 9.76 -10.12
N ALA A 69 -7.19 8.89 -10.82
CA ALA A 69 -5.83 9.12 -11.27
C ALA A 69 -5.73 10.33 -12.22
N ILE A 70 -6.57 10.37 -13.24
CA ILE A 70 -6.59 11.46 -14.22
C ILE A 70 -7.02 12.79 -13.59
N ALA A 71 -8.05 12.78 -12.75
CA ALA A 71 -8.50 13.96 -12.02
C ALA A 71 -7.41 14.53 -11.10
N ALA A 72 -6.51 13.68 -10.61
CA ALA A 72 -5.34 14.10 -9.81
C ALA A 72 -4.12 14.51 -10.67
N GLY A 73 -4.22 14.48 -11.99
CA GLY A 73 -3.15 14.83 -12.91
C GLY A 73 -2.03 13.78 -12.99
N LEU A 74 -2.34 12.51 -12.67
CA LEU A 74 -1.40 11.41 -12.89
C LEU A 74 -1.32 11.09 -14.38
N ASP A 75 -0.19 11.46 -14.98
CA ASP A 75 0.15 11.16 -16.38
C ASP A 75 1.30 10.14 -16.37
N ASP A 76 0.96 8.90 -16.01
CA ASP A 76 1.89 7.76 -16.00
C ASP A 76 1.56 6.87 -17.21
N PRO A 77 2.48 6.67 -18.15
CA PRO A 77 2.26 5.85 -19.34
C PRO A 77 1.96 4.38 -19.00
N ASP A 78 2.43 3.92 -17.85
CA ASP A 78 2.19 2.56 -17.36
C ASP A 78 0.78 2.37 -16.77
N LEU A 79 0.05 3.46 -16.50
CA LEU A 79 -1.28 3.43 -15.91
C LEU A 79 -2.37 3.13 -16.95
N THR A 80 -2.24 2.03 -17.64
CA THR A 80 -3.22 1.57 -18.63
C THR A 80 -4.38 0.84 -17.97
N THR A 81 -5.53 0.81 -18.66
CA THR A 81 -6.71 0.03 -18.20
C THR A 81 -6.34 -1.44 -18.01
N LYS A 82 -5.55 -2.00 -18.93
CA LYS A 82 -5.08 -3.39 -18.85
C LYS A 82 -4.18 -3.66 -17.65
N ALA A 83 -3.30 -2.71 -17.30
CA ALA A 83 -2.43 -2.84 -16.13
C ALA A 83 -3.24 -2.82 -14.83
N LEU A 84 -4.26 -1.96 -14.73
CA LEU A 84 -5.19 -1.95 -13.60
C LEU A 84 -6.00 -3.24 -13.48
N GLU A 85 -6.47 -3.80 -14.61
CA GLU A 85 -7.16 -5.09 -14.65
C GLU A 85 -6.24 -6.23 -14.19
N ALA A 86 -4.99 -6.27 -14.69
CA ALA A 86 -4.02 -7.29 -14.31
C ALA A 86 -3.74 -7.25 -12.81
N HIS A 87 -3.56 -6.05 -12.25
CA HIS A 87 -3.36 -5.86 -10.81
C HIS A 87 -4.59 -6.31 -10.00
N TYR A 88 -5.81 -5.98 -10.45
CA TYR A 88 -7.05 -6.44 -9.83
C TYR A 88 -7.17 -7.97 -9.83
N LEU A 89 -6.87 -8.61 -10.98
CA LEU A 89 -6.91 -10.07 -11.11
C LEU A 89 -5.86 -10.77 -10.23
N SER A 90 -4.74 -10.12 -9.98
CA SER A 90 -3.70 -10.57 -9.04
C SER A 90 -4.09 -10.35 -7.56
N ARG A 91 -5.35 -9.95 -7.28
CA ARG A 91 -5.88 -9.62 -5.96
C ARG A 91 -5.24 -8.39 -5.30
N GLY A 92 -4.63 -7.51 -6.08
CA GLY A 92 -4.13 -6.23 -5.60
C GLY A 92 -5.26 -5.22 -5.32
N ASN A 93 -4.98 -4.26 -4.46
CA ASN A 93 -5.91 -3.20 -4.08
C ASN A 93 -5.75 -1.97 -4.99
N VAL A 94 -6.37 -2.02 -6.18
CA VAL A 94 -6.27 -0.95 -7.18
C VAL A 94 -6.59 0.45 -6.62
N PRO A 95 -7.68 0.68 -5.86
CA PRO A 95 -7.98 2.00 -5.32
C PRO A 95 -6.90 2.51 -4.36
N GLN A 96 -6.29 1.65 -3.57
CA GLN A 96 -5.26 2.02 -2.60
C GLN A 96 -3.95 2.40 -3.31
N VAL A 97 -3.55 1.62 -4.31
CA VAL A 97 -2.39 1.91 -5.15
C VAL A 97 -2.54 3.28 -5.84
N ILE A 98 -3.70 3.56 -6.42
CA ILE A 98 -3.95 4.87 -7.05
C ILE A 98 -3.89 6.02 -6.04
N ARG A 99 -4.46 5.86 -4.84
CA ARG A 99 -4.35 6.88 -3.77
C ARG A 99 -2.90 7.11 -3.36
N ALA A 100 -2.11 6.04 -3.25
CA ALA A 100 -0.69 6.14 -2.94
C ALA A 100 0.09 6.90 -4.02
N LEU A 101 -0.17 6.62 -5.30
CA LEU A 101 0.42 7.34 -6.43
C LEU A 101 0.05 8.83 -6.42
N ILE A 102 -1.20 9.16 -6.12
CA ILE A 102 -1.66 10.54 -5.97
C ILE A 102 -0.93 11.24 -4.82
N ALA A 103 -0.79 10.57 -3.68
CA ALA A 103 -0.06 11.11 -2.53
C ALA A 103 1.42 11.33 -2.86
N ALA A 104 2.08 10.37 -3.51
CA ALA A 104 3.46 10.47 -3.97
C ALA A 104 3.65 11.65 -4.95
N ARG A 105 2.77 11.79 -5.92
CA ARG A 105 2.80 12.91 -6.89
C ARG A 105 2.64 14.27 -6.21
N LYS A 106 1.72 14.38 -5.26
CA LYS A 106 1.49 15.63 -4.52
C LYS A 106 2.67 16.04 -3.64
N SER A 107 3.43 15.10 -3.11
CA SER A 107 4.61 15.37 -2.29
C SER A 107 5.78 15.94 -3.10
N ARG A 108 5.79 15.77 -4.43
CA ARG A 108 6.85 16.16 -5.38
C ARG A 108 8.26 15.61 -5.08
N GLN A 109 8.42 14.92 -3.98
CA GLN A 109 9.70 14.36 -3.51
C GLN A 109 9.84 12.88 -3.87
N ILE A 110 8.72 12.20 -4.18
CA ILE A 110 8.67 10.77 -4.36
C ILE A 110 8.35 10.46 -5.82
N ASN A 111 9.28 9.82 -6.50
CA ASN A 111 9.06 9.29 -7.85
C ASN A 111 8.64 7.82 -7.76
N LEU A 112 7.34 7.58 -7.65
CA LEU A 112 6.75 6.25 -7.57
C LEU A 112 6.00 5.95 -8.86
N SER A 113 6.46 4.94 -9.64
CA SER A 113 5.73 4.44 -10.81
C SER A 113 4.63 3.47 -10.41
N PHE A 114 3.61 3.32 -11.29
CA PHE A 114 2.54 2.36 -11.07
C PHE A 114 3.06 0.92 -10.87
N GLN A 115 4.07 0.50 -11.65
CA GLN A 115 4.64 -0.84 -11.55
C GLN A 115 5.25 -1.10 -10.17
N LYS A 116 6.01 -0.13 -9.62
CA LYS A 116 6.59 -0.25 -8.27
C LYS A 116 5.51 -0.27 -7.20
N ALA A 117 4.51 0.61 -7.30
CA ALA A 117 3.39 0.64 -6.35
C ALA A 117 2.59 -0.67 -6.37
N ALA A 118 2.31 -1.22 -7.55
CA ALA A 118 1.65 -2.51 -7.71
C ALA A 118 2.46 -3.67 -7.13
N ALA A 119 3.78 -3.67 -7.33
CA ALA A 119 4.67 -4.69 -6.77
C ALA A 119 4.71 -4.65 -5.22
N ILE A 120 4.72 -3.46 -4.62
CA ILE A 120 4.66 -3.27 -3.17
C ILE A 120 3.32 -3.82 -2.60
N ASP A 121 2.19 -3.50 -3.25
CA ASP A 121 0.86 -3.97 -2.85
C ASP A 121 0.75 -5.49 -2.94
N LEU A 122 1.24 -6.09 -4.03
CA LEU A 122 1.26 -7.55 -4.21
C LEU A 122 2.22 -8.26 -3.24
N ALA A 123 3.24 -7.58 -2.73
CA ALA A 123 4.08 -8.08 -1.65
C ALA A 123 3.39 -8.02 -0.27
N GLY A 124 2.13 -7.59 -0.20
CA GLY A 124 1.34 -7.51 1.03
C GLY A 124 1.65 -6.30 1.91
N ARG A 125 2.31 -5.27 1.35
CA ARG A 125 2.64 -4.03 2.06
C ARG A 125 1.62 -2.94 1.75
N ASP A 126 1.32 -2.12 2.73
CA ASP A 126 0.47 -0.93 2.52
C ASP A 126 1.26 0.17 1.83
N VAL A 127 0.99 0.35 0.53
CA VAL A 127 1.67 1.35 -0.30
C VAL A 127 1.37 2.77 0.16
N LEU A 128 0.13 3.02 0.61
CA LEU A 128 -0.29 4.36 1.04
C LEU A 128 0.39 4.76 2.34
N ASP A 129 0.44 3.84 3.31
CA ASP A 129 1.16 4.05 4.58
C ASP A 129 2.65 4.27 4.34
N ALA A 130 3.27 3.49 3.45
CA ALA A 130 4.66 3.64 3.07
C ALA A 130 4.97 5.02 2.46
N VAL A 131 4.11 5.51 1.55
CA VAL A 131 4.27 6.85 0.96
C VAL A 131 4.10 7.93 2.03
N GLN A 132 3.12 7.79 2.92
CA GLN A 132 2.90 8.74 4.01
C GLN A 132 4.08 8.77 4.98
N THR A 133 4.60 7.61 5.37
CA THR A 133 5.77 7.49 6.27
C THR A 133 7.06 7.97 5.61
N SER A 134 7.16 7.91 4.28
CA SER A 134 8.28 8.49 3.54
C SER A 134 8.26 10.03 3.57
N VAL A 135 7.06 10.65 3.56
CA VAL A 135 6.91 12.12 3.63
C VAL A 135 6.93 12.61 5.08
N TYR A 136 6.24 11.90 5.96
CA TYR A 136 6.11 12.21 7.39
C TYR A 136 6.80 11.12 8.20
N PRO A 137 8.01 11.37 8.71
CA PRO A 137 8.73 10.40 9.52
C PRO A 137 7.91 9.92 10.71
N LYS A 138 7.98 8.63 11.00
CA LYS A 138 7.29 7.97 12.09
C LYS A 138 8.25 7.82 13.28
N VAL A 139 7.76 8.05 14.49
CA VAL A 139 8.52 7.80 15.71
C VAL A 139 8.17 6.42 16.25
N ILE A 140 9.19 5.59 16.45
CA ILE A 140 9.09 4.24 16.98
C ILE A 140 9.68 4.22 18.38
N ASP A 141 8.94 3.66 19.36
CA ASP A 141 9.43 3.46 20.74
C ASP A 141 10.24 2.13 20.80
N CYS A 142 11.39 2.15 21.44
CA CYS A 142 12.22 0.98 21.71
C CYS A 142 12.47 0.87 23.23
N PRO A 143 11.92 -0.14 23.92
CA PRO A 143 11.02 -1.18 23.42
C PRO A 143 9.63 -0.68 23.07
N PRO A 144 8.85 -1.41 22.25
CA PRO A 144 7.51 -1.02 21.87
C PRO A 144 6.58 -0.99 23.08
N ARG A 145 5.56 -0.10 23.05
CA ARG A 145 4.60 0.06 24.17
C ARG A 145 3.81 -1.21 24.50
N THR A 146 3.71 -2.12 23.53
CA THR A 146 3.05 -3.42 23.68
C THR A 146 3.92 -4.47 24.38
N SER A 147 5.20 -4.18 24.62
CA SER A 147 6.11 -5.08 25.31
C SER A 147 5.78 -5.19 26.81
N ALA A 148 5.93 -6.39 27.36
CA ALA A 148 5.74 -6.63 28.79
C ALA A 148 6.70 -5.80 29.66
N ASN A 149 7.93 -5.55 29.18
CA ASN A 149 8.90 -4.66 29.79
C ASN A 149 8.92 -3.31 29.08
N PRO A 150 8.61 -2.20 29.76
CA PRO A 150 8.61 -0.86 29.16
C PRO A 150 10.03 -0.28 29.00
N PHE A 151 11.07 -0.99 29.45
CA PHE A 151 12.47 -0.58 29.40
C PHE A 151 13.35 -1.70 28.86
N LEU A 152 14.47 -1.31 28.24
CA LEU A 152 15.59 -2.20 27.93
C LEU A 152 16.52 -2.24 29.14
N ASP A 153 16.83 -3.43 29.59
CA ASP A 153 17.79 -3.65 30.66
C ASP A 153 19.19 -3.89 30.07
N ALA A 154 20.15 -3.05 30.43
CA ALA A 154 21.53 -3.16 29.96
C ALA A 154 22.49 -2.99 31.16
N ILE A 155 23.56 -3.80 31.20
CA ILE A 155 24.53 -3.80 32.29
C ILE A 155 25.86 -3.27 31.75
N ALA A 156 26.40 -2.23 32.40
CA ALA A 156 27.75 -1.72 32.12
C ALA A 156 28.84 -2.60 32.74
N LYS A 157 30.11 -2.43 32.35
CA LYS A 157 31.22 -3.23 32.86
C LYS A 157 31.42 -3.13 34.39
N ASP A 158 30.98 -2.05 34.99
CA ASP A 158 30.97 -1.85 36.43
C ASP A 158 29.90 -2.65 37.19
N GLY A 159 29.09 -3.45 36.48
CA GLY A 159 28.05 -4.31 37.03
C GLY A 159 26.73 -3.60 37.34
N ILE A 160 26.60 -2.31 37.01
CA ILE A 160 25.38 -1.55 37.27
C ILE A 160 24.41 -1.69 36.10
N GLN A 161 23.16 -2.07 36.43
CA GLN A 161 22.07 -2.19 35.49
C GLN A 161 21.44 -0.84 35.23
N LEU A 162 21.35 -0.49 33.95
CA LEU A 162 20.65 0.70 33.45
C LEU A 162 19.34 0.29 32.78
N LYS A 163 18.28 1.05 33.04
CA LYS A 163 16.99 0.94 32.35
C LYS A 163 16.87 2.04 31.31
N VAL A 164 16.79 1.65 30.06
CA VAL A 164 16.82 2.59 28.92
C VAL A 164 15.54 2.49 28.14
N LYS A 165 15.07 3.64 27.66
CA LYS A 165 14.00 3.77 26.68
C LYS A 165 14.45 4.72 25.60
N ALA A 166 14.39 4.29 24.35
CA ALA A 166 14.75 5.09 23.21
C ALA A 166 13.54 5.39 22.32
N ARG A 167 13.61 6.49 21.60
CA ARG A 167 12.69 6.82 20.51
C ARG A 167 13.51 7.05 19.26
N VAL A 168 13.13 6.35 18.20
CA VAL A 168 13.81 6.43 16.90
C VAL A 168 12.86 7.00 15.88
N THR A 169 13.31 8.00 15.18
CA THR A 169 12.55 8.55 14.05
C THR A 169 12.98 7.82 12.79
N VAL A 170 12.04 7.21 12.10
CA VAL A 170 12.29 6.44 10.88
C VAL A 170 11.46 6.99 9.72
N ARG A 171 11.98 6.79 8.52
CA ARG A 171 11.36 7.15 7.26
C ARG A 171 11.26 5.90 6.38
N ALA A 172 10.16 5.72 5.64
CA ALA A 172 10.05 4.58 4.74
C ALA A 172 10.92 4.77 3.50
N ASN A 173 11.76 3.77 3.22
CA ASN A 173 12.53 3.68 1.98
C ASN A 173 11.77 2.85 0.94
N LEU A 174 11.09 3.54 0.02
CA LEU A 174 10.24 2.91 -1.00
C LEU A 174 11.02 2.00 -1.96
N ALA A 175 12.34 2.21 -2.12
CA ALA A 175 13.16 1.37 -2.98
C ALA A 175 13.44 0.00 -2.35
N GLN A 176 13.52 -0.05 -1.03
CA GLN A 176 13.82 -1.27 -0.26
C GLN A 176 12.58 -1.88 0.40
N LEU A 177 11.39 -1.33 0.12
CA LEU A 177 10.15 -1.79 0.75
C LEU A 177 9.79 -3.24 0.36
N ILE A 178 10.18 -3.65 -0.85
CA ILE A 178 10.01 -5.02 -1.34
C ILE A 178 11.19 -5.84 -0.84
N GLY A 179 10.93 -6.80 0.06
CA GLY A 179 11.95 -7.67 0.64
C GLY A 179 12.74 -7.07 1.81
N GLY A 180 12.58 -5.79 2.14
CA GLY A 180 13.20 -5.17 3.30
C GLY A 180 12.58 -5.62 4.63
N ALA A 181 13.39 -5.59 5.69
CA ALA A 181 12.95 -5.98 7.03
C ALA A 181 11.91 -4.99 7.61
N THR A 182 11.07 -5.50 8.50
CA THR A 182 9.96 -4.76 9.11
C THR A 182 10.41 -3.82 10.23
N GLU A 183 9.46 -3.00 10.73
CA GLU A 183 9.63 -2.15 11.92
C GLU A 183 10.17 -2.92 13.14
N GLU A 184 9.69 -4.14 13.34
CA GLU A 184 10.15 -5.00 14.43
C GLU A 184 11.66 -5.30 14.37
N THR A 185 12.20 -5.48 13.16
CA THR A 185 13.64 -5.71 12.97
C THR A 185 14.46 -4.48 13.35
N ILE A 186 13.96 -3.27 13.03
CA ILE A 186 14.62 -2.02 13.45
C ILE A 186 14.60 -1.91 14.96
N ILE A 187 13.47 -2.15 15.61
CA ILE A 187 13.35 -2.14 17.07
C ILE A 187 14.35 -3.11 17.69
N ALA A 188 14.45 -4.33 17.16
CA ALA A 188 15.38 -5.33 17.64
C ALA A 188 16.86 -4.90 17.48
N ARG A 189 17.24 -4.37 16.31
CA ARG A 189 18.59 -3.89 16.03
C ARG A 189 18.96 -2.68 16.91
N VAL A 190 18.04 -1.72 17.05
CA VAL A 190 18.23 -0.57 17.95
C VAL A 190 18.42 -1.03 19.38
N GLY A 191 17.55 -1.93 19.86
CA GLY A 191 17.67 -2.52 21.20
C GLY A 191 19.01 -3.21 21.41
N GLN A 192 19.45 -4.02 20.46
CA GLN A 192 20.75 -4.69 20.49
C GLN A 192 21.90 -3.68 20.49
N GLY A 193 21.83 -2.63 19.66
CA GLY A 193 22.83 -1.57 19.59
C GLY A 193 22.96 -0.81 20.92
N ILE A 194 21.83 -0.50 21.56
CA ILE A 194 21.81 0.16 22.88
C ILE A 194 22.46 -0.73 23.94
N VAL A 195 22.05 -2.01 24.02
CA VAL A 195 22.59 -2.97 25.00
C VAL A 195 24.10 -3.16 24.78
N SER A 196 24.55 -3.28 23.54
CA SER A 196 25.95 -3.40 23.18
C SER A 196 26.76 -2.14 23.53
N ALA A 197 26.23 -0.96 23.25
CA ALA A 197 26.90 0.30 23.59
C ALA A 197 27.10 0.48 25.10
N ILE A 198 26.07 0.17 25.89
CA ILE A 198 26.12 0.25 27.34
C ILE A 198 27.06 -0.84 27.91
N GLY A 199 26.96 -2.09 27.42
CA GLY A 199 27.80 -3.19 27.85
C GLY A 199 29.29 -3.01 27.55
N SER A 200 29.62 -2.21 26.53
CA SER A 200 31.02 -1.87 26.21
C SER A 200 31.56 -0.69 27.03
N ALA A 201 30.71 0.09 27.69
CA ALA A 201 31.11 1.24 28.48
C ALA A 201 31.78 0.78 29.81
N ASP A 202 32.86 1.44 30.18
CA ASP A 202 33.63 1.05 31.40
C ASP A 202 32.87 1.35 32.69
N SER A 203 32.01 2.37 32.69
CA SER A 203 31.17 2.73 33.82
C SER A 203 29.83 3.31 33.36
N HIS A 204 28.77 3.06 34.14
CA HIS A 204 27.46 3.67 33.97
C HIS A 204 27.50 5.20 33.95
N LYS A 205 28.48 5.81 34.69
CA LYS A 205 28.63 7.29 34.72
C LYS A 205 28.97 7.87 33.37
N VAL A 206 29.86 7.21 32.61
CA VAL A 206 30.25 7.67 31.27
C VAL A 206 29.03 7.71 30.30
N VAL A 207 28.15 6.73 30.44
CA VAL A 207 26.95 6.63 29.64
C VAL A 207 25.94 7.74 30.02
N LEU A 208 25.82 8.02 31.32
CA LEU A 208 24.90 9.06 31.81
C LEU A 208 25.41 10.48 31.54
N GLU A 209 26.72 10.68 31.58
CA GLU A 209 27.36 11.97 31.24
C GLU A 209 27.25 12.30 29.75
N ASN A 210 27.32 11.28 28.90
CA ASN A 210 27.28 11.48 27.45
C ASN A 210 26.39 10.45 26.74
N PRO A 211 25.06 10.61 26.78
CA PRO A 211 24.10 9.69 26.14
C PRO A 211 24.25 9.63 24.62
N ASP A 212 24.89 10.64 24.00
CA ASP A 212 25.14 10.66 22.55
C ASP A 212 26.09 9.53 22.09
N LEU A 213 26.88 8.95 23.00
CA LEU A 213 27.72 7.79 22.72
C LEU A 213 26.85 6.60 22.27
N ILE A 214 25.69 6.39 22.91
CA ILE A 214 24.74 5.34 22.53
C ILE A 214 24.20 5.62 21.13
N SER A 215 23.74 6.86 20.89
CA SER A 215 23.17 7.25 19.59
C SER A 215 24.17 7.05 18.47
N LYS A 216 25.43 7.45 18.67
CA LYS A 216 26.51 7.26 17.69
C LYS A 216 26.84 5.79 17.45
N ALA A 217 26.89 4.97 18.50
CA ALA A 217 27.16 3.54 18.39
C ALA A 217 26.01 2.82 17.63
N VAL A 218 24.78 3.19 17.93
CA VAL A 218 23.59 2.66 17.28
C VAL A 218 23.59 3.03 15.78
N LEU A 219 23.85 4.28 15.42
CA LEU A 219 23.94 4.74 14.03
C LEU A 219 25.12 4.11 13.27
N ALA A 220 26.26 3.92 13.94
CA ALA A 220 27.43 3.30 13.33
C ALA A 220 27.20 1.82 12.97
N SER A 221 26.24 1.14 13.60
CA SER A 221 25.91 -0.27 13.33
C SER A 221 25.05 -0.48 12.07
N ARG A 222 24.81 0.55 11.24
CA ARG A 222 24.04 0.48 10.00
C ARG A 222 22.69 -0.21 10.19
N LEU A 223 21.87 0.33 11.07
CA LEU A 223 20.56 -0.23 11.42
C LEU A 223 19.57 -0.26 10.25
N ASP A 224 19.77 0.61 9.28
CA ASP A 224 19.02 0.81 8.06
C ASP A 224 19.38 -0.16 6.93
N ASP A 225 20.50 -0.90 7.07
CA ASP A 225 20.95 -1.79 6.00
C ASP A 225 19.94 -2.92 5.76
N GLN A 226 19.47 -3.03 4.51
CA GLN A 226 18.45 -3.99 4.06
C GLN A 226 17.11 -3.90 4.82
N THR A 227 16.74 -2.71 5.33
CA THR A 227 15.44 -2.49 5.95
C THR A 227 14.52 -1.67 5.04
N ALA A 228 13.20 -1.79 5.27
CA ALA A 228 12.19 -0.97 4.61
C ALA A 228 12.18 0.48 5.13
N PHE A 229 13.03 0.81 6.07
CA PHE A 229 13.10 2.11 6.74
C PHE A 229 14.55 2.62 6.80
N GLU A 230 14.69 3.93 6.82
CA GLU A 230 15.93 4.68 7.02
C GLU A 230 15.79 5.73 8.13
#